data_a86afa28b3e39b7ed71107720658d0b6
#
_entry.id   a86afa28b3e39b7ed71107720658d0b6
#
_cell.length_a   1.000
_cell.length_b   1.000
_cell.length_c   1.000
_cell.angle_alpha   90.00
_cell.angle_beta   90.00
_cell.angle_gamma   90.00
#
_symmetry.space_group_name_H-M   'P 1'
#
loop_
_entity.id
_entity.type
_entity.pdbx_description
1 polymer ?
#
loop_
_entity_poly.entity_id
_entity_poly.type
_entity_poly.pdbx_seq_one_letter_code
_entity_poly.pdbx_strand_id
1 'polypeptide(L)'
;MLLDLTVSSFDYLEQVSALMRDPVFYGGESVPRGNGEPVLLLPGYIAGDWVMAPMARWLRRIGYNPYLSGIDFNLGCPREKLERLESRVIGIARETGDRVAVVGHSLGGVLARSLGGSLPTLVSRVIGLGAPIRQDWDAMNRRIGSIMQSVTGLWQVMAGAPENCGTASCACGFSRALELSARQASTFISIYSREDDIVDWRSCVDEDGGNFQVHGRHVGLIVNREVYRLLAGILATRRSLPELTDSGAPIM
;
A
#
# COMPACT_ATOMS: atom_id res chain seq x y z
N MET A 1 3.73 -7.08 26.12
CA MET A 1 3.19 -5.82 25.59
C MET A 1 4.25 -4.72 25.44
N LEU A 2 4.88 -4.25 26.53
CA LEU A 2 5.97 -3.25 26.43
C LEU A 2 7.20 -3.78 25.67
N LEU A 3 7.60 -5.03 25.88
CA LEU A 3 8.74 -5.67 25.20
C LEU A 3 8.53 -5.80 23.69
N ASP A 4 7.34 -6.16 23.22
CA ASP A 4 7.06 -6.32 21.78
C ASP A 4 7.06 -4.97 21.06
N LEU A 5 6.54 -3.91 21.68
CA LEU A 5 6.57 -2.54 21.13
C LEU A 5 8.00 -1.98 21.13
N THR A 6 8.82 -2.29 22.14
CA THR A 6 10.23 -1.88 22.17
C THR A 6 11.05 -2.58 21.08
N VAL A 7 10.86 -3.87 20.86
CA VAL A 7 11.57 -4.64 19.82
C VAL A 7 11.20 -4.13 18.42
N SER A 8 9.92 -3.85 18.15
CA SER A 8 9.49 -3.27 16.87
C SER A 8 10.04 -1.85 16.65
N SER A 9 10.19 -1.07 17.73
CA SER A 9 10.79 0.27 17.65
C SER A 9 12.29 0.22 17.38
N PHE A 10 13.02 -0.75 17.95
CA PHE A 10 14.44 -0.95 17.68
C PHE A 10 14.67 -1.39 16.22
N ASP A 11 13.87 -2.33 15.71
CA ASP A 11 13.93 -2.76 14.30
C ASP A 11 13.69 -1.56 13.35
N TYR A 12 12.68 -0.74 13.64
CA TYR A 12 12.41 0.45 12.84
C TYR A 12 13.62 1.40 12.79
N LEU A 13 14.25 1.68 13.93
CA LEU A 13 15.42 2.54 14.00
C LEU A 13 16.63 1.92 13.27
N GLU A 14 16.81 0.62 13.37
CA GLU A 14 17.84 -0.12 12.66
C GLU A 14 17.61 -0.04 11.13
N GLN A 15 16.39 -0.26 10.66
CA GLN A 15 16.02 -0.13 9.25
C GLN A 15 16.22 1.29 8.73
N VAL A 16 15.81 2.31 9.49
CA VAL A 16 16.09 3.72 9.15
C VAL A 16 17.59 3.97 9.04
N SER A 17 18.37 3.50 10.02
CA SER A 17 19.84 3.66 10.03
C SER A 17 20.50 2.93 8.83
N ALA A 18 20.04 1.72 8.53
CA ALA A 18 20.51 0.94 7.39
C ALA A 18 20.17 1.65 6.06
N LEU A 19 18.94 2.15 5.92
CA LEU A 19 18.51 2.91 4.75
C LEU A 19 19.34 4.18 4.54
N MET A 20 19.57 4.95 5.61
CA MET A 20 20.35 6.20 5.54
C MET A 20 21.84 6.00 5.18
N ARG A 21 22.37 4.79 5.36
CA ARG A 21 23.74 4.42 4.93
C ARG A 21 23.78 3.84 3.53
N ASP A 22 22.64 3.50 2.95
CA ASP A 22 22.55 2.81 1.67
C ASP A 22 22.49 3.82 0.51
N PRO A 23 23.28 3.62 -0.56
CA PRO A 23 23.24 4.47 -1.75
C PRO A 23 21.85 4.60 -2.37
N VAL A 24 20.96 3.60 -2.22
CA VAL A 24 19.60 3.65 -2.74
C VAL A 24 18.83 4.85 -2.20
N PHE A 25 19.04 5.23 -0.93
CA PHE A 25 18.34 6.36 -0.30
C PHE A 25 18.70 7.70 -0.94
N TYR A 26 19.91 7.81 -1.46
CA TYR A 26 20.43 9.03 -2.09
C TYR A 26 20.20 9.07 -3.61
N GLY A 27 19.62 8.01 -4.18
CA GLY A 27 19.42 7.91 -5.63
C GLY A 27 20.74 7.77 -6.39
N GLY A 28 21.63 6.90 -5.88
CA GLY A 28 22.92 6.61 -6.52
C GLY A 28 22.77 6.17 -7.99
N GLU A 29 23.88 6.14 -8.74
CA GLU A 29 23.89 5.93 -10.20
C GLU A 29 23.19 4.62 -10.65
N SER A 30 23.20 3.57 -9.82
CA SER A 30 22.55 2.29 -10.09
C SER A 30 21.05 2.27 -9.80
N VAL A 31 20.47 3.36 -9.24
CA VAL A 31 19.05 3.42 -8.89
C VAL A 31 18.25 3.89 -10.10
N PRO A 32 17.32 3.06 -10.62
CA PRO A 32 16.44 3.47 -11.71
C PRO A 32 15.66 4.74 -11.36
N ARG A 33 15.50 5.62 -12.35
CA ARG A 33 14.85 6.92 -12.16
C ARG A 33 13.53 7.00 -12.89
N GLY A 34 12.60 7.73 -12.31
CA GLY A 34 11.36 8.15 -12.95
C GLY A 34 11.55 9.43 -13.79
N ASN A 35 10.49 9.81 -14.48
CA ASN A 35 10.40 11.02 -15.30
C ASN A 35 9.12 11.80 -14.95
N GLY A 36 8.87 11.99 -13.66
CA GLY A 36 7.73 12.75 -13.15
C GLY A 36 6.44 11.94 -12.96
N GLU A 37 6.46 10.63 -13.17
CA GLU A 37 5.26 9.80 -13.03
C GLU A 37 4.68 9.91 -11.62
N PRO A 38 3.33 10.02 -11.48
CA PRO A 38 2.68 10.18 -10.19
C PRO A 38 2.65 8.87 -9.39
N VAL A 39 2.99 8.96 -8.10
CA VAL A 39 2.96 7.85 -7.14
C VAL A 39 2.17 8.26 -5.91
N LEU A 40 1.02 7.63 -5.67
CA LEU A 40 0.20 7.84 -4.48
C LEU A 40 0.65 6.89 -3.36
N LEU A 41 0.86 7.44 -2.16
CA LEU A 41 1.33 6.69 -0.99
C LEU A 41 0.22 6.57 0.06
N LEU A 42 -0.03 5.35 0.55
CA LEU A 42 -1.09 5.05 1.51
C LEU A 42 -0.51 4.46 2.81
N PRO A 43 -0.80 5.07 3.98
CA PRO A 43 -0.32 4.58 5.27
C PRO A 43 -1.09 3.36 5.76
N GLY A 44 -0.49 2.61 6.70
CA GLY A 44 -1.11 1.48 7.39
C GLY A 44 -2.17 1.89 8.42
N TYR A 45 -2.75 0.88 9.11
CA TYR A 45 -3.75 1.07 10.15
C TYR A 45 -3.23 2.00 11.26
N ILE A 46 -4.09 2.90 11.77
CA ILE A 46 -3.82 3.97 12.75
C ILE A 46 -2.65 4.91 12.43
N ALA A 47 -1.97 4.71 11.31
CA ALA A 47 -0.93 5.61 10.83
C ALA A 47 -1.52 6.69 9.91
N GLY A 48 -0.78 7.78 9.72
CA GLY A 48 -1.14 8.84 8.80
C GLY A 48 -0.04 9.07 7.74
N ASP A 49 -0.24 10.01 6.87
CA ASP A 49 0.68 10.36 5.79
C ASP A 49 2.11 10.69 6.25
N TRP A 50 2.27 11.08 7.51
CA TRP A 50 3.57 11.40 8.10
C TRP A 50 4.55 10.22 8.10
N VAL A 51 4.06 8.97 8.22
CA VAL A 51 4.93 7.79 8.15
C VAL A 51 5.46 7.54 6.73
N MET A 52 4.75 8.00 5.71
CA MET A 52 5.14 7.86 4.30
C MET A 52 6.07 8.98 3.81
N ALA A 53 6.29 10.02 4.63
CA ALA A 53 7.10 11.17 4.24
C ALA A 53 8.56 10.84 3.84
N PRO A 54 9.27 9.89 4.50
CA PRO A 54 10.61 9.48 4.06
C PRO A 54 10.60 8.90 2.64
N MET A 55 9.63 8.01 2.34
CA MET A 55 9.46 7.41 1.01
C MET A 55 9.09 8.46 -0.04
N ALA A 56 8.19 9.40 0.29
CA ALA A 56 7.84 10.50 -0.60
C ALA A 56 9.07 11.38 -0.96
N ARG A 57 9.91 11.71 0.02
CA ARG A 57 11.14 12.46 -0.22
C ARG A 57 12.10 11.70 -1.13
N TRP A 58 12.24 10.41 -0.89
CA TRP A 58 13.07 9.54 -1.71
C TRP A 58 12.55 9.45 -3.15
N LEU A 59 11.26 9.23 -3.36
CA LEU A 59 10.65 9.17 -4.69
C LEU A 59 10.90 10.47 -5.48
N ARG A 60 10.76 11.65 -4.85
CA ARG A 60 11.12 12.92 -5.51
C ARG A 60 12.60 12.94 -5.92
N ARG A 61 13.49 12.45 -5.08
CA ARG A 61 14.92 12.40 -5.35
C ARG A 61 15.27 11.53 -6.55
N ILE A 62 14.55 10.44 -6.75
CA ILE A 62 14.73 9.54 -7.89
C ILE A 62 13.84 9.88 -9.10
N GLY A 63 13.19 11.06 -9.10
CA GLY A 63 12.52 11.61 -10.28
C GLY A 63 11.06 11.28 -10.44
N TYR A 64 10.37 10.75 -9.42
CA TYR A 64 8.92 10.56 -9.39
C TYR A 64 8.21 11.76 -8.77
N ASN A 65 6.90 11.89 -9.03
CA ASN A 65 6.04 12.88 -8.39
C ASN A 65 5.15 12.19 -7.32
N PRO A 66 5.58 12.12 -6.05
CA PRO A 66 4.82 11.47 -4.99
C PRO A 66 3.72 12.37 -4.44
N TYR A 67 2.56 11.77 -4.26
CA TYR A 67 1.38 12.32 -3.61
C TYR A 67 1.10 11.58 -2.30
N LEU A 68 0.74 12.32 -1.28
CA LEU A 68 0.23 11.76 -0.03
C LEU A 68 -1.30 11.60 -0.11
N SER A 69 -1.82 10.65 0.66
CA SER A 69 -3.22 10.23 0.56
C SER A 69 -4.25 11.24 1.07
N GLY A 70 -3.84 12.13 1.99
CA GLY A 70 -4.74 12.97 2.77
C GLY A 70 -5.32 12.24 3.99
N ILE A 71 -4.73 11.11 4.38
CA ILE A 71 -5.14 10.35 5.56
C ILE A 71 -4.30 10.80 6.77
N ASP A 72 -4.94 11.44 7.75
CA ASP A 72 -4.29 11.81 9.00
C ASP A 72 -4.15 10.60 9.94
N PHE A 73 -5.22 9.79 10.03
CA PHE A 73 -5.24 8.51 10.72
C PHE A 73 -6.04 7.48 9.91
N ASN A 74 -5.39 6.37 9.56
CA ASN A 74 -6.03 5.29 8.83
C ASN A 74 -6.86 4.40 9.77
N LEU A 75 -7.93 4.98 10.31
CA LEU A 75 -8.90 4.37 11.20
C LEU A 75 -10.31 4.69 10.70
N GLY A 76 -11.25 3.77 10.87
CA GLY A 76 -12.65 3.98 10.53
C GLY A 76 -13.08 3.27 9.25
N CYS A 77 -14.16 3.72 8.64
CA CYS A 77 -14.81 3.03 7.52
C CYS A 77 -13.90 2.94 6.28
N PRO A 78 -13.56 1.73 5.82
CA PRO A 78 -12.74 1.56 4.62
C PRO A 78 -13.42 2.11 3.35
N ARG A 79 -14.75 2.06 3.28
CA ARG A 79 -15.52 2.57 2.14
C ARG A 79 -15.35 4.08 1.99
N GLU A 80 -15.54 4.84 3.07
CA GLU A 80 -15.40 6.30 3.02
C GLU A 80 -13.98 6.70 2.61
N LYS A 81 -12.99 5.94 3.09
CA LYS A 81 -11.59 6.15 2.67
C LYS A 81 -11.41 5.86 1.18
N LEU A 82 -11.97 4.75 0.70
CA LEU A 82 -11.87 4.39 -0.71
C LEU A 82 -12.47 5.47 -1.60
N GLU A 83 -13.66 5.99 -1.29
CA GLU A 83 -14.33 7.06 -2.05
C GLU A 83 -13.48 8.36 -2.10
N ARG A 84 -12.85 8.74 -0.98
CA ARG A 84 -11.91 9.88 -0.93
C ARG A 84 -10.66 9.62 -1.76
N LEU A 85 -10.10 8.42 -1.68
CA LEU A 85 -8.91 8.04 -2.42
C LEU A 85 -9.18 7.90 -3.92
N GLU A 86 -10.36 7.43 -4.33
CA GLU A 86 -10.80 7.44 -5.74
C GLU A 86 -10.81 8.86 -6.29
N SER A 87 -11.42 9.79 -5.56
CA SER A 87 -11.43 11.21 -5.92
C SER A 87 -10.01 11.79 -6.01
N ARG A 88 -9.11 11.34 -5.10
CA ARG A 88 -7.70 11.74 -5.09
C ARG A 88 -6.96 11.24 -6.33
N VAL A 89 -7.13 9.96 -6.69
CA VAL A 89 -6.53 9.37 -7.91
C VAL A 89 -7.02 10.08 -9.16
N ILE A 90 -8.33 10.33 -9.26
CA ILE A 90 -8.92 11.06 -10.39
C ILE A 90 -8.32 12.47 -10.50
N GLY A 91 -8.16 13.17 -9.36
CA GLY A 91 -7.55 14.49 -9.33
C GLY A 91 -6.10 14.49 -9.81
N ILE A 92 -5.29 13.56 -9.31
CA ILE A 92 -3.88 13.40 -9.69
C ILE A 92 -3.77 13.07 -11.19
N ALA A 93 -4.55 12.11 -11.68
CA ALA A 93 -4.51 11.72 -13.09
C ALA A 93 -4.91 12.88 -14.03
N ARG A 94 -5.87 13.72 -13.63
CA ARG A 94 -6.23 14.93 -14.38
C ARG A 94 -5.15 16.00 -14.36
N GLU A 95 -4.50 16.19 -13.22
CA GLU A 95 -3.42 17.18 -13.04
C GLU A 95 -2.18 16.81 -13.85
N THR A 96 -1.80 15.52 -13.84
CA THR A 96 -0.56 15.06 -14.46
C THR A 96 -0.71 14.59 -15.90
N GLY A 97 -1.91 14.22 -16.32
CA GLY A 97 -2.16 13.55 -17.60
C GLY A 97 -1.72 12.08 -17.62
N ASP A 98 -1.24 11.54 -16.49
CA ASP A 98 -0.66 10.22 -16.37
C ASP A 98 -1.49 9.30 -15.47
N ARG A 99 -1.29 7.98 -15.64
CA ARG A 99 -1.83 6.96 -14.74
C ARG A 99 -1.01 6.93 -13.45
N VAL A 100 -1.70 6.75 -12.32
CA VAL A 100 -1.13 6.80 -10.98
C VAL A 100 -0.63 5.43 -10.53
N ALA A 101 0.64 5.32 -10.14
CA ALA A 101 1.10 4.17 -9.36
C ALA A 101 0.67 4.34 -7.90
N VAL A 102 0.22 3.27 -7.24
CA VAL A 102 -0.22 3.32 -5.84
C VAL A 102 0.64 2.37 -4.99
N VAL A 103 1.26 2.91 -3.96
CA VAL A 103 2.06 2.14 -2.99
C VAL A 103 1.39 2.24 -1.63
N GLY A 104 1.01 1.11 -1.05
CA GLY A 104 0.35 1.08 0.24
C GLY A 104 1.01 0.12 1.23
N HIS A 105 1.14 0.56 2.49
CA HIS A 105 1.63 -0.26 3.58
C HIS A 105 0.47 -0.89 4.35
N SER A 106 0.53 -2.20 4.64
CA SER A 106 -0.45 -2.88 5.49
C SER A 106 -1.89 -2.64 4.98
N LEU A 107 -2.80 -2.12 5.82
CA LEU A 107 -4.16 -1.71 5.41
C LEU A 107 -4.15 -0.73 4.22
N GLY A 108 -3.15 0.14 4.12
CA GLY A 108 -2.99 1.02 2.96
C GLY A 108 -2.77 0.24 1.65
N GLY A 109 -2.11 -0.91 1.71
CA GLY A 109 -1.94 -1.80 0.56
C GLY A 109 -3.24 -2.50 0.15
N VAL A 110 -4.09 -2.84 1.12
CA VAL A 110 -5.44 -3.38 0.88
C VAL A 110 -6.32 -2.31 0.21
N LEU A 111 -6.29 -1.07 0.70
CA LEU A 111 -6.95 0.07 0.07
C LEU A 111 -6.42 0.34 -1.35
N ALA A 112 -5.09 0.26 -1.54
CA ALA A 112 -4.46 0.41 -2.85
C ALA A 112 -4.94 -0.65 -3.85
N ARG A 113 -5.08 -1.91 -3.40
CA ARG A 113 -5.63 -2.99 -4.23
C ARG A 113 -7.07 -2.69 -4.64
N SER A 114 -7.89 -2.22 -3.71
CA SER A 114 -9.28 -1.83 -4.02
C SER A 114 -9.34 -0.68 -5.04
N LEU A 115 -8.45 0.31 -4.95
CA LEU A 115 -8.32 1.38 -5.95
C LEU A 115 -7.98 0.84 -7.33
N GLY A 116 -7.07 -0.13 -7.42
CA GLY A 116 -6.74 -0.80 -8.68
C GLY A 116 -7.96 -1.48 -9.31
N GLY A 117 -8.83 -2.07 -8.49
CA GLY A 117 -10.09 -2.67 -8.94
C GLY A 117 -11.16 -1.67 -9.34
N SER A 118 -11.27 -0.55 -8.61
CA SER A 118 -12.26 0.50 -8.90
C SER A 118 -11.88 1.37 -10.10
N LEU A 119 -10.58 1.65 -10.28
CA LEU A 119 -10.07 2.61 -11.25
C LEU A 119 -8.98 2.00 -12.16
N PRO A 120 -9.23 0.87 -12.85
CA PRO A 120 -8.20 0.12 -13.60
C PRO A 120 -7.59 0.92 -14.76
N THR A 121 -8.30 1.90 -15.29
CA THR A 121 -7.81 2.78 -16.35
C THR A 121 -6.92 3.91 -15.86
N LEU A 122 -7.07 4.33 -14.59
CA LEU A 122 -6.33 5.43 -13.98
C LEU A 122 -5.18 4.95 -13.09
N VAL A 123 -5.24 3.73 -12.57
CA VAL A 123 -4.17 3.12 -11.77
C VAL A 123 -3.25 2.31 -12.67
N SER A 124 -1.97 2.70 -12.73
CA SER A 124 -0.97 2.03 -13.57
C SER A 124 -0.48 0.73 -12.97
N ARG A 125 -0.31 0.70 -11.65
CA ARG A 125 0.12 -0.45 -10.85
C ARG A 125 -0.20 -0.25 -9.39
N VAL A 126 -0.31 -1.35 -8.66
CA VAL A 126 -0.51 -1.37 -7.22
C VAL A 126 0.61 -2.15 -6.57
N ILE A 127 1.24 -1.58 -5.54
CA ILE A 127 2.33 -2.20 -4.78
C ILE A 127 1.92 -2.22 -3.31
N GLY A 128 1.80 -3.42 -2.74
CA GLY A 128 1.51 -3.64 -1.33
C GLY A 128 2.78 -3.97 -0.55
N LEU A 129 3.01 -3.28 0.56
CA LEU A 129 4.09 -3.55 1.50
C LEU A 129 3.49 -4.21 2.74
N GLY A 130 3.72 -5.52 2.95
CA GLY A 130 3.14 -6.28 4.06
C GLY A 130 1.60 -6.19 4.09
N ALA A 131 0.95 -6.17 2.93
CA ALA A 131 -0.49 -5.99 2.82
C ALA A 131 -1.23 -7.33 2.81
N PRO A 132 -2.12 -7.61 3.79
CA PRO A 132 -2.92 -8.84 3.83
C PRO A 132 -4.06 -8.76 2.80
N ILE A 133 -3.79 -9.17 1.57
CA ILE A 133 -4.71 -9.09 0.44
C ILE A 133 -5.66 -10.28 0.34
N ARG A 134 -5.33 -11.38 0.95
CA ARG A 134 -6.28 -12.48 1.16
C ARG A 134 -7.15 -12.10 2.35
N GLN A 135 -8.46 -12.17 2.20
CA GLN A 135 -9.46 -11.75 3.22
C GLN A 135 -9.46 -12.66 4.46
N ASP A 136 -8.33 -13.14 4.86
CA ASP A 136 -8.17 -13.94 6.07
C ASP A 136 -7.79 -12.99 7.22
N TRP A 137 -8.81 -12.39 7.83
CA TRP A 137 -8.61 -11.56 9.02
C TRP A 137 -8.04 -12.36 10.21
N ASP A 138 -8.12 -13.69 10.14
CA ASP A 138 -7.47 -14.59 11.09
C ASP A 138 -5.94 -14.68 10.85
N ALA A 139 -5.46 -14.19 9.70
CA ALA A 139 -4.04 -14.11 9.36
C ALA A 139 -3.26 -13.08 10.20
N MET A 140 -3.94 -12.26 11.01
CA MET A 140 -3.29 -11.33 11.91
C MET A 140 -2.88 -12.00 13.22
N ASN A 141 -1.73 -11.61 13.74
CA ASN A 141 -1.31 -12.02 15.07
C ASN A 141 -2.45 -11.71 16.06
N ARG A 142 -2.92 -12.74 16.80
CA ARG A 142 -4.10 -12.63 17.70
C ARG A 142 -4.03 -11.46 18.66
N ARG A 143 -2.84 -11.14 19.18
CA ARG A 143 -2.65 -10.02 20.12
C ARG A 143 -2.87 -8.67 19.44
N ILE A 144 -2.34 -8.52 18.24
CA ILE A 144 -2.51 -7.30 17.44
C ILE A 144 -3.97 -7.18 16.97
N GLY A 145 -4.58 -8.29 16.54
CA GLY A 145 -5.99 -8.35 16.19
C GLY A 145 -6.91 -7.88 17.33
N SER A 146 -6.65 -8.32 18.56
CA SER A 146 -7.44 -7.88 19.73
C SER A 146 -7.29 -6.38 20.02
N ILE A 147 -6.10 -5.83 19.86
CA ILE A 147 -5.86 -4.38 20.04
C ILE A 147 -6.60 -3.61 18.92
N MET A 148 -6.48 -4.05 17.69
CA MET A 148 -7.17 -3.41 16.55
C MET A 148 -8.68 -3.47 16.70
N GLN A 149 -9.25 -4.59 17.15
CA GLN A 149 -10.68 -4.72 17.44
C GLN A 149 -11.11 -3.73 18.54
N SER A 150 -10.34 -3.60 19.62
CA SER A 150 -10.63 -2.65 20.71
C SER A 150 -10.59 -1.20 20.22
N VAL A 151 -9.60 -0.84 19.41
CA VAL A 151 -9.48 0.53 18.85
C VAL A 151 -10.60 0.79 17.85
N THR A 152 -10.93 -0.18 16.99
CA THR A 152 -12.05 -0.07 16.04
C THR A 152 -13.38 0.04 16.79
N GLY A 153 -13.62 -0.76 17.82
CA GLY A 153 -14.83 -0.70 18.63
C GLY A 153 -14.99 0.66 19.34
N LEU A 154 -13.93 1.20 19.91
CA LEU A 154 -13.96 2.54 20.50
C LEU A 154 -14.29 3.61 19.44
N TRP A 155 -13.69 3.54 18.26
CA TRP A 155 -14.00 4.44 17.16
C TRP A 155 -15.48 4.32 16.72
N GLN A 156 -16.01 3.10 16.59
CA GLN A 156 -17.42 2.86 16.22
C GLN A 156 -18.37 3.57 17.20
N VAL A 157 -18.12 3.42 18.50
CA VAL A 157 -18.92 4.09 19.54
C VAL A 157 -18.81 5.62 19.44
N MET A 158 -17.61 6.15 19.27
CA MET A 158 -17.38 7.61 19.20
C MET A 158 -17.93 8.23 17.91
N ALA A 159 -17.87 7.51 16.82
CA ALA A 159 -18.32 7.97 15.49
C ALA A 159 -19.81 7.66 15.21
N GLY A 160 -20.49 6.92 16.08
CA GLY A 160 -21.85 6.44 15.83
C GLY A 160 -21.95 5.50 14.60
N ALA A 161 -20.85 4.80 14.28
CA ALA A 161 -20.78 3.94 13.12
C ALA A 161 -21.47 2.58 13.37
N PRO A 162 -21.98 1.89 12.32
CA PRO A 162 -22.52 0.55 12.45
C PRO A 162 -21.51 -0.42 13.09
N GLU A 163 -21.98 -1.35 13.93
CA GLU A 163 -21.14 -2.31 14.66
C GLU A 163 -20.21 -3.16 13.75
N ASN A 164 -20.63 -3.44 12.52
CA ASN A 164 -19.84 -4.18 11.54
C ASN A 164 -18.95 -3.30 10.65
N CYS A 165 -18.98 -1.97 10.82
CA CYS A 165 -18.16 -1.07 10.01
C CYS A 165 -16.67 -1.19 10.36
N GLY A 166 -15.84 -1.43 9.34
CA GLY A 166 -14.39 -1.62 9.53
C GLY A 166 -13.99 -3.00 10.04
N THR A 167 -14.90 -3.96 10.03
CA THR A 167 -14.68 -5.37 10.39
C THR A 167 -14.71 -6.28 9.15
N ALA A 168 -14.31 -7.53 9.30
CA ALA A 168 -14.37 -8.55 8.25
C ALA A 168 -15.78 -8.78 7.68
N SER A 169 -16.82 -8.55 8.51
CA SER A 169 -18.22 -8.71 8.12
C SER A 169 -18.85 -7.47 7.47
N CYS A 170 -18.06 -6.42 7.24
CA CYS A 170 -18.53 -5.20 6.61
C CYS A 170 -18.80 -5.42 5.12
N ALA A 171 -20.07 -5.59 4.74
CA ALA A 171 -20.53 -5.76 3.36
C ALA A 171 -20.60 -4.42 2.60
N CYS A 172 -19.57 -3.59 2.69
CA CYS A 172 -19.52 -2.31 1.99
C CYS A 172 -18.85 -2.42 0.62
N GLY A 173 -18.91 -1.35 -0.19
CA GLY A 173 -18.31 -1.28 -1.52
C GLY A 173 -16.80 -1.58 -1.56
N PHE A 174 -16.11 -1.44 -0.44
CA PHE A 174 -14.70 -1.79 -0.29
C PHE A 174 -14.43 -3.28 -0.55
N SER A 175 -15.19 -4.20 0.04
CA SER A 175 -15.03 -5.64 -0.19
C SER A 175 -15.25 -6.00 -1.65
N ARG A 176 -16.26 -5.40 -2.28
CA ARG A 176 -16.53 -5.60 -3.72
C ARG A 176 -15.39 -5.09 -4.60
N ALA A 177 -14.84 -3.92 -4.31
CA ALA A 177 -13.70 -3.37 -5.05
C ALA A 177 -12.45 -4.26 -4.91
N LEU A 178 -12.24 -4.84 -3.72
CA LEU A 178 -11.16 -5.77 -3.45
C LEU A 178 -11.32 -7.08 -4.25
N GLU A 179 -12.53 -7.62 -4.34
CA GLU A 179 -12.84 -8.80 -5.16
C GLU A 179 -12.63 -8.54 -6.66
N LEU A 180 -13.07 -7.37 -7.16
CA LEU A 180 -12.84 -6.97 -8.55
C LEU A 180 -11.35 -6.87 -8.86
N SER A 181 -10.56 -6.32 -7.96
CA SER A 181 -9.11 -6.25 -8.10
C SER A 181 -8.45 -7.63 -8.16
N ALA A 182 -8.94 -8.58 -7.37
CA ALA A 182 -8.43 -9.96 -7.41
C ALA A 182 -8.65 -10.63 -8.78
N ARG A 183 -9.72 -10.28 -9.48
CA ARG A 183 -10.01 -10.79 -10.83
C ARG A 183 -9.21 -10.10 -11.94
N GLN A 184 -8.70 -8.90 -11.67
CA GLN A 184 -7.87 -8.10 -12.60
C GLN A 184 -6.39 -8.28 -12.31
N ALA A 185 -5.94 -9.50 -12.14
CA ALA A 185 -4.66 -9.97 -11.60
C ALA A 185 -3.38 -9.29 -12.11
N SER A 186 -3.44 -8.48 -13.14
CA SER A 186 -2.26 -7.99 -13.86
C SER A 186 -1.53 -6.80 -13.24
N THR A 187 -2.01 -6.21 -12.14
CA THR A 187 -1.49 -4.94 -11.63
C THR A 187 -0.99 -4.93 -10.18
N PHE A 188 -1.25 -5.99 -9.40
CA PHE A 188 -0.82 -6.04 -8.01
C PHE A 188 0.58 -6.67 -7.85
N ILE A 189 1.42 -6.01 -7.06
CA ILE A 189 2.75 -6.48 -6.70
C ILE A 189 2.84 -6.48 -5.18
N SER A 190 3.15 -7.64 -4.61
CA SER A 190 3.33 -7.83 -3.18
C SER A 190 4.81 -7.79 -2.82
N ILE A 191 5.17 -6.95 -1.86
CA ILE A 191 6.45 -6.97 -1.16
C ILE A 191 6.15 -7.36 0.28
N TYR A 192 6.65 -8.52 0.71
CA TYR A 192 6.33 -9.10 2.01
C TYR A 192 7.58 -9.59 2.74
N SER A 193 7.49 -9.79 4.03
CA SER A 193 8.54 -10.38 4.86
C SER A 193 8.03 -11.58 5.62
N ARG A 194 8.86 -12.65 5.69
CA ARG A 194 8.58 -13.80 6.58
C ARG A 194 8.84 -13.49 8.04
N GLU A 195 9.52 -12.38 8.33
CA GLU A 195 9.81 -11.89 9.66
C GLU A 195 8.75 -10.90 10.16
N ASP A 196 7.67 -10.70 9.37
CA ASP A 196 6.54 -9.85 9.73
C ASP A 196 5.88 -10.35 11.02
N ASP A 197 5.88 -9.50 12.04
CA ASP A 197 5.41 -9.80 13.38
C ASP A 197 3.94 -9.41 13.63
N ILE A 198 3.31 -8.78 12.64
CA ILE A 198 1.92 -8.31 12.71
C ILE A 198 1.02 -9.12 11.78
N VAL A 199 1.44 -9.32 10.53
CA VAL A 199 0.66 -9.96 9.48
C VAL A 199 1.30 -11.28 9.08
N ASP A 200 0.53 -12.36 8.97
CA ASP A 200 1.04 -13.59 8.36
C ASP A 200 1.38 -13.30 6.89
N TRP A 201 2.65 -13.47 6.54
CA TRP A 201 3.16 -13.22 5.19
C TRP A 201 2.40 -13.98 4.10
N ARG A 202 1.79 -15.14 4.43
CA ARG A 202 0.98 -15.94 3.49
C ARG A 202 -0.23 -15.17 2.99
N SER A 203 -0.79 -14.31 3.84
CA SER A 203 -1.93 -13.45 3.47
C SER A 203 -1.54 -12.31 2.53
N CYS A 204 -0.24 -12.01 2.44
CA CYS A 204 0.28 -10.98 1.54
C CYS A 204 0.55 -11.50 0.12
N VAL A 205 0.67 -12.83 -0.07
CA VAL A 205 1.03 -13.43 -1.36
C VAL A 205 -0.14 -13.39 -2.33
N ASP A 206 0.06 -12.85 -3.51
CA ASP A 206 -0.88 -12.89 -4.63
C ASP A 206 -0.50 -14.04 -5.56
N GLU A 207 -1.41 -14.99 -5.80
CA GLU A 207 -1.15 -16.18 -6.63
C GLU A 207 -0.92 -15.81 -8.10
N ASP A 208 -1.57 -14.75 -8.56
CA ASP A 208 -1.52 -14.28 -9.95
C ASP A 208 -0.62 -13.06 -10.14
N GLY A 209 -0.04 -12.53 -9.05
CA GLY A 209 0.76 -11.31 -9.02
C GLY A 209 2.26 -11.51 -8.86
N GLY A 210 3.01 -10.41 -8.95
CA GLY A 210 4.43 -10.38 -8.61
C GLY A 210 4.63 -10.41 -7.09
N ASN A 211 5.41 -11.37 -6.58
CA ASN A 211 5.66 -11.50 -5.15
C ASN A 211 7.16 -11.39 -4.88
N PHE A 212 7.53 -10.47 -3.99
CA PHE A 212 8.92 -10.22 -3.61
C PHE A 212 9.10 -10.33 -2.10
N GLN A 213 9.97 -11.22 -1.68
CA GLN A 213 10.32 -11.37 -0.27
C GLN A 213 11.47 -10.42 0.08
N VAL A 214 11.34 -9.75 1.23
CA VAL A 214 12.39 -8.94 1.88
C VAL A 214 12.56 -9.38 3.33
N HIS A 215 13.58 -8.85 4.01
CA HIS A 215 13.81 -9.05 5.43
C HIS A 215 13.28 -7.86 6.23
N GLY A 216 12.96 -8.10 7.50
CA GLY A 216 12.53 -7.05 8.46
C GLY A 216 11.09 -7.19 8.91
N ARG A 217 10.77 -6.48 9.98
CA ARG A 217 9.46 -6.52 10.62
C ARG A 217 8.46 -5.60 9.93
N HIS A 218 7.20 -5.77 10.26
CA HIS A 218 6.07 -5.11 9.59
C HIS A 218 6.21 -3.59 9.46
N VAL A 219 6.45 -2.90 10.58
CA VAL A 219 6.54 -1.43 10.59
C VAL A 219 7.80 -0.94 9.88
N GLY A 220 8.88 -1.72 9.92
CA GLY A 220 10.15 -1.42 9.25
C GLY A 220 10.07 -1.42 7.73
N LEU A 221 9.10 -2.10 7.11
CA LEU A 221 8.99 -2.20 5.65
C LEU A 221 8.93 -0.85 4.93
N ILE A 222 8.32 0.17 5.56
CA ILE A 222 8.23 1.52 4.97
C ILE A 222 9.55 2.28 4.88
N VAL A 223 10.58 1.83 5.61
CA VAL A 223 11.93 2.40 5.63
C VAL A 223 13.01 1.37 5.30
N ASN A 224 12.61 0.22 4.76
CA ASN A 224 13.52 -0.87 4.44
C ASN A 224 14.25 -0.65 3.12
N ARG A 225 15.59 -0.72 3.12
CA ARG A 225 16.43 -0.52 1.93
C ARG A 225 16.16 -1.49 0.78
N GLU A 226 15.78 -2.75 1.10
CA GLU A 226 15.44 -3.75 0.07
C GLU A 226 14.12 -3.37 -0.62
N VAL A 227 13.13 -2.88 0.15
CA VAL A 227 11.88 -2.34 -0.39
C VAL A 227 12.16 -1.17 -1.32
N TYR A 228 13.05 -0.24 -0.96
CA TYR A 228 13.40 0.90 -1.80
C TYR A 228 14.05 0.47 -3.12
N ARG A 229 14.95 -0.53 -3.10
CA ARG A 229 15.54 -1.08 -4.33
C ARG A 229 14.50 -1.73 -5.23
N LEU A 230 13.63 -2.55 -4.64
CA LEU A 230 12.53 -3.18 -5.39
C LEU A 230 11.58 -2.15 -5.99
N LEU A 231 11.17 -1.16 -5.20
CA LEU A 231 10.29 -0.08 -5.67
C LEU A 231 10.91 0.68 -6.84
N ALA A 232 12.21 1.03 -6.78
CA ALA A 232 12.88 1.70 -7.89
C ALA A 232 12.83 0.87 -9.18
N GLY A 233 13.13 -0.44 -9.10
CA GLY A 233 13.07 -1.36 -10.24
C GLY A 233 11.65 -1.53 -10.77
N ILE A 234 10.69 -1.77 -9.87
CA ILE A 234 9.27 -1.98 -10.23
C ILE A 234 8.69 -0.74 -10.89
N LEU A 235 8.93 0.44 -10.34
CA LEU A 235 8.39 1.70 -10.86
C LEU A 235 9.01 2.07 -12.21
N ALA A 236 10.29 1.75 -12.44
CA ALA A 236 10.98 2.03 -13.71
C ALA A 236 10.54 1.11 -14.86
N THR A 237 9.93 -0.03 -14.58
CA THR A 237 9.44 -0.94 -15.63
C THR A 237 8.24 -0.30 -16.33
N ARG A 238 8.42 0.21 -17.54
CA ARG A 238 7.29 0.72 -18.36
C ARG A 238 6.36 -0.44 -18.70
N ARG A 239 5.09 -0.37 -18.30
CA ARG A 239 4.04 -1.18 -18.93
C ARG A 239 3.61 -0.44 -20.19
N SER A 240 3.86 -1.03 -21.35
CA SER A 240 3.19 -0.63 -22.59
C SER A 240 1.68 -0.69 -22.35
N LEU A 241 0.99 0.40 -22.67
CA LEU A 241 -0.47 0.37 -22.79
C LEU A 241 -0.81 -0.75 -23.81
N PRO A 242 -1.85 -1.58 -23.58
CA PRO A 242 -2.42 -2.33 -24.69
C PRO A 242 -2.81 -1.27 -25.73
N GLU A 243 -2.35 -1.44 -26.96
CA GLU A 243 -2.74 -0.58 -28.08
C GLU A 243 -4.27 -0.59 -28.15
N LEU A 244 -4.87 0.56 -27.91
CA LEU A 244 -6.29 0.76 -28.18
C LEU A 244 -6.41 0.69 -29.70
N THR A 245 -7.00 -0.37 -30.22
CA THR A 245 -7.40 -0.39 -31.62
C THR A 245 -8.44 0.70 -31.84
N ASP A 246 -8.40 1.38 -32.98
CA ASP A 246 -9.34 2.44 -33.38
C ASP A 246 -10.84 2.03 -33.32
N SER A 247 -11.12 0.75 -33.08
CA SER A 247 -12.47 0.19 -32.93
C SER A 247 -12.98 0.09 -31.49
N GLY A 248 -12.22 0.48 -30.48
CA GLY A 248 -12.66 0.47 -29.06
C GLY A 248 -12.96 -0.92 -28.46
N ALA A 249 -12.60 -2.01 -29.14
CA ALA A 249 -12.77 -3.37 -28.64
C ALA A 249 -11.43 -3.97 -28.22
N PRO A 250 -11.35 -4.66 -27.06
CA PRO A 250 -10.15 -5.38 -26.66
C PRO A 250 -9.93 -6.58 -27.59
N ILE A 251 -8.73 -6.76 -28.10
CA ILE A 251 -8.31 -8.00 -28.77
C ILE A 251 -8.26 -9.09 -27.72
N MET A 252 -9.04 -10.18 -27.91
CA MET A 252 -9.00 -11.39 -27.09
C MET A 252 -7.68 -12.14 -27.23
#